data_db040c202a290db497ab48e007263a3c
#
_entry.id   db040c202a290db497ab48e007263a3c
#
_cell.length_a   1.000
_cell.length_b   1.000
_cell.length_c   1.000
_cell.angle_alpha   90.00
_cell.angle_beta   90.00
_cell.angle_gamma   90.00
#
_symmetry.space_group_name_H-M   'P 1'
#
loop_
_entity.id
_entity.type
_entity.pdbx_description
1 polymer ?
#
loop_
_entity_poly.entity_id
_entity_poly.type
_entity_poly.pdbx_seq_one_letter_code
_entity_poly.pdbx_strand_id
1 'polypeptide(L)'
;MQISKEAYLLTLILGQMKTILIAEDNDSNYILMTYILKRSYQFLRAKNGQEAVDMVEKGGIDLVLMDIKMPVLDGLQATAKIREAHPELPIIALTANAFDSDRQLAMEAGCNDFLSKPVSSELCLKTIARLLGE
;
A
#
# COMPACT_ATOMS: atom_id res chain seq x y z
N MET A 1 26.44 -22.40 12.89
CA MET A 1 26.56 -21.01 13.34
C MET A 1 25.40 -20.69 14.29
N GLN A 2 25.72 -20.13 15.42
CA GLN A 2 24.71 -19.70 16.37
C GLN A 2 24.44 -18.20 16.18
N ILE A 3 23.15 -17.82 16.18
CA ILE A 3 22.77 -16.43 16.17
C ILE A 3 22.43 -15.99 17.59
N SER A 4 22.55 -14.71 17.89
CA SER A 4 22.21 -14.20 19.20
C SER A 4 20.70 -14.31 19.45
N LYS A 5 20.31 -14.33 20.72
CA LYS A 5 18.92 -14.32 21.12
C LYS A 5 18.19 -13.08 20.58
N GLU A 6 18.87 -11.95 20.63
CA GLU A 6 18.35 -10.68 20.12
C GLU A 6 18.09 -10.73 18.62
N ALA A 7 19.03 -11.29 17.85
CA ALA A 7 18.86 -11.44 16.40
C ALA A 7 17.71 -12.38 16.05
N TYR A 8 17.57 -13.47 16.82
CA TYR A 8 16.48 -14.42 16.62
C TYR A 8 15.12 -13.77 16.91
N LEU A 9 15.01 -13.04 18.03
CA LEU A 9 13.79 -12.34 18.40
C LEU A 9 13.43 -11.29 17.36
N LEU A 10 14.42 -10.54 16.87
CA LEU A 10 14.20 -9.54 15.83
C LEU A 10 13.67 -10.19 14.54
N THR A 11 14.23 -11.33 14.15
CA THR A 11 13.78 -12.08 12.98
C THR A 11 12.32 -12.52 13.14
N LEU A 12 11.94 -12.99 14.33
CA LEU A 12 10.55 -13.37 14.61
C LEU A 12 9.60 -12.16 14.50
N ILE A 13 10.00 -11.03 15.08
CA ILE A 13 9.18 -9.81 15.05
C ILE A 13 8.99 -9.34 13.62
N LEU A 14 10.07 -9.26 12.82
CA LEU A 14 10.01 -8.83 11.42
C LEU A 14 9.16 -9.79 10.59
N GLY A 15 9.25 -11.11 10.85
CA GLY A 15 8.45 -12.10 10.15
C GLY A 15 6.96 -12.02 10.45
N GLN A 16 6.59 -11.36 11.54
CA GLN A 16 5.19 -11.16 11.92
C GLN A 16 4.63 -9.83 11.42
N MET A 17 5.48 -8.91 10.97
CA MET A 17 5.04 -7.61 10.47
C MET A 17 4.38 -7.78 9.10
N LYS A 18 3.25 -7.11 8.93
CA LYS A 18 2.56 -7.07 7.65
C LYS A 18 3.35 -6.23 6.65
N THR A 19 3.22 -6.58 5.39
CA THR A 19 3.93 -5.92 4.28
C THR A 19 2.97 -5.05 3.48
N ILE A 20 3.30 -3.78 3.37
CA ILE A 20 2.53 -2.79 2.60
C ILE A 20 3.25 -2.52 1.29
N LEU A 21 2.56 -2.63 0.17
CA LEU A 21 3.09 -2.18 -1.11
C LEU A 21 2.72 -0.72 -1.29
N ILE A 22 3.73 0.12 -1.51
CA ILE A 22 3.53 1.54 -1.79
C ILE A 22 3.74 1.74 -3.29
N ALA A 23 2.66 1.96 -4.02
CA ALA A 23 2.71 2.26 -5.45
C ALA A 23 2.69 3.78 -5.62
N GLU A 24 3.85 4.38 -5.83
CA GLU A 24 4.05 5.83 -5.90
C GLU A 24 5.28 6.13 -6.76
N ASP A 25 5.10 6.92 -7.81
CA ASP A 25 6.17 7.28 -8.74
C ASP A 25 7.00 8.47 -8.27
N ASN A 26 6.47 9.34 -7.42
CA ASN A 26 7.17 10.49 -6.89
C ASN A 26 8.01 10.12 -5.68
N ASP A 27 9.32 10.37 -5.76
CA ASP A 27 10.25 9.96 -4.69
C ASP A 27 9.94 10.64 -3.36
N SER A 28 9.58 11.92 -3.37
CA SER A 28 9.28 12.66 -2.13
C SER A 28 8.04 12.10 -1.44
N ASN A 29 7.01 11.80 -2.21
CA ASN A 29 5.79 11.21 -1.68
C ASN A 29 6.05 9.81 -1.13
N TYR A 30 6.86 9.03 -1.84
CA TYR A 30 7.26 7.69 -1.37
C TYR A 30 7.99 7.77 -0.03
N ILE A 31 8.97 8.67 0.08
CA ILE A 31 9.74 8.84 1.32
C ILE A 31 8.80 9.20 2.48
N LEU A 32 7.86 10.11 2.25
CA LEU A 32 6.87 10.46 3.27
C LEU A 32 6.10 9.24 3.75
N MET A 33 5.65 8.38 2.82
CA MET A 33 4.93 7.17 3.18
C MET A 33 5.79 6.21 3.99
N THR A 34 7.08 6.09 3.67
CA THR A 34 7.98 5.22 4.44
C THR A 34 8.13 5.70 5.88
N TYR A 35 8.19 7.01 6.11
CA TYR A 35 8.23 7.55 7.48
C TYR A 35 6.98 7.20 8.26
N ILE A 36 5.83 7.21 7.61
CA ILE A 36 4.57 6.86 8.26
C ILE A 36 4.57 5.38 8.66
N LEU A 37 5.09 4.50 7.80
CA LEU A 37 4.96 3.05 7.96
C LEU A 37 6.08 2.38 8.74
N LYS A 38 7.28 2.94 8.75
CA LYS A 38 8.51 2.22 9.12
C LYS A 38 8.51 1.59 10.51
N ARG A 39 7.74 2.11 11.46
CA ARG A 39 7.69 1.57 12.83
C ARG A 39 6.74 0.39 12.98
N SER A 40 5.77 0.27 12.08
CA SER A 40 4.66 -0.67 12.24
C SER A 40 4.60 -1.72 11.15
N TYR A 41 5.16 -1.45 9.98
CA TYR A 41 5.02 -2.31 8.81
C TYR A 41 6.31 -2.43 8.03
N GLN A 42 6.46 -3.57 7.36
CA GLN A 42 7.42 -3.71 6.28
C GLN A 42 6.81 -3.07 5.03
N PHE A 43 7.64 -2.61 4.12
CA PHE A 43 7.11 -2.00 2.89
C PHE A 43 8.00 -2.29 1.68
N LEU A 44 7.36 -2.33 0.52
CA LEU A 44 8.00 -2.44 -0.78
C LEU A 44 7.47 -1.32 -1.67
N ARG A 45 8.19 -1.03 -2.74
CA ARG A 45 7.80 0.05 -3.66
C ARG A 45 7.52 -0.46 -5.06
N ALA A 46 6.44 0.03 -5.68
CA ALA A 46 6.20 0.00 -7.11
C ALA A 46 6.22 1.44 -7.63
N LYS A 47 6.86 1.66 -8.77
CA LYS A 47 6.99 3.01 -9.35
C LYS A 47 5.94 3.32 -10.42
N ASN A 48 5.14 2.34 -10.78
CA ASN A 48 4.02 2.51 -11.70
C ASN A 48 3.00 1.41 -11.45
N GLY A 49 1.86 1.51 -12.12
CA GLY A 49 0.77 0.57 -11.92
C GLY A 49 1.10 -0.86 -12.38
N GLN A 50 1.90 -0.99 -13.44
CA GLN A 50 2.27 -2.31 -13.93
C GLN A 50 3.18 -3.04 -12.93
N GLU A 51 4.15 -2.31 -12.35
CA GLU A 51 4.99 -2.88 -11.30
C GLU A 51 4.15 -3.32 -10.11
N ALA A 52 3.14 -2.52 -9.76
CA ALA A 52 2.24 -2.87 -8.64
C ALA A 52 1.51 -4.19 -8.92
N VAL A 53 0.95 -4.35 -10.12
CA VAL A 53 0.29 -5.59 -10.52
C VAL A 53 1.25 -6.76 -10.43
N ASP A 54 2.44 -6.61 -10.99
CA ASP A 54 3.45 -7.67 -11.02
C ASP A 54 3.90 -8.08 -9.61
N MET A 55 4.08 -7.10 -8.72
CA MET A 55 4.51 -7.37 -7.34
C MET A 55 3.43 -8.06 -6.53
N VAL A 56 2.17 -7.69 -6.72
CA VAL A 56 1.05 -8.38 -6.07
C VAL A 56 0.99 -9.84 -6.54
N GLU A 57 1.21 -10.10 -7.84
CA GLU A 57 1.23 -11.46 -8.38
C GLU A 57 2.30 -12.34 -7.74
N LYS A 58 3.45 -11.76 -7.35
CA LYS A 58 4.52 -12.49 -6.68
C LYS A 58 4.14 -12.92 -5.27
N GLY A 59 3.13 -12.32 -4.68
CA GLY A 59 2.66 -12.66 -3.34
C GLY A 59 3.39 -11.94 -2.22
N GLY A 60 2.91 -12.12 -1.01
CA GLY A 60 3.54 -11.55 0.19
C GLY A 60 3.11 -10.12 0.53
N ILE A 61 2.15 -9.56 -0.21
CA ILE A 61 1.62 -8.22 0.04
C ILE A 61 0.32 -8.35 0.84
N ASP A 62 0.24 -7.61 1.94
CA ASP A 62 -0.94 -7.65 2.81
C ASP A 62 -1.90 -6.50 2.54
N LEU A 63 -1.40 -5.38 2.01
CA LEU A 63 -2.21 -4.21 1.68
C LEU A 63 -1.46 -3.33 0.69
N VAL A 64 -2.18 -2.64 -0.17
CA VAL A 64 -1.60 -1.72 -1.16
C VAL A 64 -2.04 -0.29 -0.88
N LEU A 65 -1.06 0.63 -0.85
CA LEU A 65 -1.30 2.07 -0.94
C LEU A 65 -1.06 2.43 -2.40
N MET A 66 -2.11 2.82 -3.11
CA MET A 66 -2.10 2.97 -4.57
C MET A 66 -2.33 4.42 -4.98
N ASP A 67 -1.27 5.10 -5.46
CA ASP A 67 -1.43 6.42 -6.08
C ASP A 67 -2.28 6.23 -7.34
N ILE A 68 -3.28 7.08 -7.51
CA ILE A 68 -4.16 7.02 -8.68
C ILE A 68 -3.44 7.43 -9.95
N LYS A 69 -2.60 8.46 -9.87
CA LYS A 69 -1.92 9.03 -11.05
C LYS A 69 -0.48 8.55 -11.14
N MET A 70 -0.25 7.57 -12.00
CA MET A 70 1.08 7.01 -12.25
C MET A 70 1.25 6.75 -13.74
N PRO A 71 2.51 6.76 -14.23
CA PRO A 71 2.79 6.45 -15.63
C PRO A 71 2.61 4.95 -15.94
N VAL A 72 2.64 4.60 -17.21
CA VAL A 72 2.54 3.25 -17.77
C VAL A 72 1.13 2.69 -17.58
N LEU A 73 0.73 2.46 -16.34
CA LEU A 73 -0.60 1.99 -15.94
C LEU A 73 -0.98 2.78 -14.70
N ASP A 74 -2.08 3.52 -14.74
CA ASP A 74 -2.48 4.32 -13.57
C ASP A 74 -3.03 3.45 -12.44
N GLY A 75 -3.23 4.06 -11.28
CA GLY A 75 -3.65 3.32 -10.09
C GLY A 75 -5.05 2.72 -10.18
N LEU A 76 -5.96 3.35 -10.93
CA LEU A 76 -7.31 2.81 -11.13
C LEU A 76 -7.26 1.57 -12.01
N GLN A 77 -6.50 1.63 -13.11
CA GLN A 77 -6.30 0.50 -14.00
C GLN A 77 -5.60 -0.65 -13.28
N ALA A 78 -4.57 -0.34 -12.49
CA ALA A 78 -3.84 -1.34 -11.70
C ALA A 78 -4.77 -2.03 -10.71
N THR A 79 -5.59 -1.25 -10.01
CA THR A 79 -6.56 -1.79 -9.04
C THR A 79 -7.52 -2.74 -9.71
N ALA A 80 -8.09 -2.36 -10.86
CA ALA A 80 -9.02 -3.22 -11.59
C ALA A 80 -8.36 -4.56 -11.97
N LYS A 81 -7.11 -4.52 -12.44
CA LYS A 81 -6.37 -5.74 -12.79
C LYS A 81 -6.08 -6.60 -11.56
N ILE A 82 -5.66 -5.99 -10.46
CA ILE A 82 -5.39 -6.71 -9.22
C ILE A 82 -6.66 -7.42 -8.73
N ARG A 83 -7.79 -6.74 -8.80
CA ARG A 83 -9.07 -7.28 -8.33
C ARG A 83 -9.52 -8.55 -9.06
N GLU A 84 -9.14 -8.73 -10.31
CA GLU A 84 -9.49 -9.93 -11.07
C GLU A 84 -8.98 -11.20 -10.39
N ALA A 85 -7.78 -11.15 -9.82
CA ALA A 85 -7.13 -12.32 -9.19
C ALA A 85 -7.09 -12.22 -7.66
N HIS A 86 -7.26 -11.03 -7.09
CA HIS A 86 -7.11 -10.79 -5.64
C HIS A 86 -8.27 -9.96 -5.10
N PRO A 87 -9.50 -10.53 -5.03
CA PRO A 87 -10.67 -9.77 -4.58
C PRO A 87 -10.63 -9.38 -3.09
N GLU A 88 -9.80 -10.05 -2.29
CA GLU A 88 -9.73 -9.82 -0.84
C GLU A 88 -8.62 -8.86 -0.41
N LEU A 89 -7.69 -8.51 -1.32
CA LEU A 89 -6.54 -7.69 -0.96
C LEU A 89 -6.98 -6.25 -0.67
N PRO A 90 -6.71 -5.70 0.53
CA PRO A 90 -7.04 -4.31 0.80
C PRO A 90 -6.23 -3.35 -0.07
N ILE A 91 -6.90 -2.39 -0.70
CA ILE A 91 -6.27 -1.36 -1.52
C ILE A 91 -6.82 -0.01 -1.09
N ILE A 92 -5.92 0.90 -0.71
CA ILE A 92 -6.25 2.27 -0.35
C ILE A 92 -5.75 3.19 -1.47
N ALA A 93 -6.65 3.93 -2.09
CA ALA A 93 -6.27 4.90 -3.12
C ALA A 93 -5.65 6.14 -2.49
N LEU A 94 -4.58 6.67 -3.09
CA LEU A 94 -3.98 7.94 -2.70
C LEU A 94 -4.32 8.95 -3.80
N THR A 95 -4.97 10.05 -3.44
CA THR A 95 -5.47 11.03 -4.41
C THR A 95 -5.03 12.44 -4.04
N ALA A 96 -4.71 13.26 -5.05
CA ALA A 96 -4.41 14.67 -4.86
C ALA A 96 -5.69 15.49 -4.60
N ASN A 97 -6.84 14.95 -4.99
CA ASN A 97 -8.14 15.61 -4.85
C ASN A 97 -9.09 14.73 -4.04
N ALA A 98 -9.64 15.30 -2.96
CA ALA A 98 -10.65 14.62 -2.15
C ALA A 98 -12.07 14.87 -2.67
N PHE A 99 -12.22 15.22 -3.96
CA PHE A 99 -13.53 15.44 -4.55
C PHE A 99 -14.28 14.11 -4.73
N ASP A 100 -15.59 14.20 -4.64
CA ASP A 100 -16.46 13.02 -4.72
C ASP A 100 -16.22 12.19 -5.99
N SER A 101 -15.91 12.84 -7.12
CA SER A 101 -15.66 12.14 -8.38
C SER A 101 -14.44 11.22 -8.31
N ASP A 102 -13.34 11.66 -7.70
CA ASP A 102 -12.12 10.83 -7.57
C ASP A 102 -12.36 9.69 -6.60
N ARG A 103 -13.07 9.96 -5.52
CA ARG A 103 -13.47 8.94 -4.55
C ARG A 103 -14.33 7.87 -5.21
N GLN A 104 -15.31 8.29 -5.99
CA GLN A 104 -16.21 7.37 -6.68
C GLN A 104 -15.45 6.50 -7.67
N LEU A 105 -14.55 7.09 -8.47
CA LEU A 105 -13.72 6.34 -9.41
C LEU A 105 -12.86 5.30 -8.72
N ALA A 106 -12.26 5.66 -7.57
CA ALA A 106 -11.44 4.73 -6.79
C ALA A 106 -12.27 3.55 -6.29
N MET A 107 -13.44 3.82 -5.75
CA MET A 107 -14.31 2.77 -5.23
C MET A 107 -14.85 1.88 -6.36
N GLU A 108 -15.20 2.44 -7.50
CA GLU A 108 -15.65 1.69 -8.67
C GLU A 108 -14.55 0.78 -9.22
N ALA A 109 -13.29 1.22 -9.16
CA ALA A 109 -12.16 0.41 -9.59
C ALA A 109 -11.88 -0.76 -8.65
N GLY A 110 -12.39 -0.71 -7.41
CA GLY A 110 -12.25 -1.77 -6.44
C GLY A 110 -11.42 -1.43 -5.22
N CYS A 111 -11.10 -0.14 -4.98
CA CYS A 111 -10.42 0.28 -3.77
C CYS A 111 -11.33 0.12 -2.56
N ASN A 112 -10.74 -0.18 -1.41
CA ASN A 112 -11.47 -0.32 -0.15
C ASN A 112 -11.67 1.01 0.56
N ASP A 113 -10.76 1.96 0.32
CA ASP A 113 -10.83 3.28 0.92
C ASP A 113 -9.93 4.22 0.12
N PHE A 114 -9.89 5.49 0.51
CA PHE A 114 -9.01 6.48 -0.13
C PHE A 114 -8.47 7.44 0.92
N LEU A 115 -7.31 8.03 0.62
CA LEU A 115 -6.69 9.07 1.44
C LEU A 115 -6.26 10.20 0.51
N SER A 116 -6.52 11.43 0.93
CA SER A 116 -6.10 12.59 0.12
C SER A 116 -4.69 13.04 0.54
N LYS A 117 -3.93 13.49 -0.43
CA LYS A 117 -2.60 14.06 -0.22
C LYS A 117 -2.71 15.52 0.22
N PRO A 118 -1.86 16.02 1.12
CA PRO A 118 -0.82 15.29 1.84
C PRO A 118 -1.41 14.32 2.86
N VAL A 119 -0.86 13.11 2.91
CA VAL A 119 -1.43 12.03 3.73
C VAL A 119 -1.17 12.29 5.21
N SER A 120 -2.24 12.25 6.02
CA SER A 120 -2.14 12.32 7.47
C SER A 120 -1.61 11.00 8.03
N SER A 121 -0.53 11.04 8.81
CA SER A 121 0.04 9.85 9.44
C SER A 121 -0.99 9.10 10.27
N GLU A 122 -1.70 9.83 11.12
CA GLU A 122 -2.69 9.24 12.02
C GLU A 122 -3.81 8.55 11.24
N LEU A 123 -4.37 9.24 10.25
CA LEU A 123 -5.46 8.68 9.46
C LEU A 123 -5.00 7.49 8.62
N CYS A 124 -3.80 7.57 8.05
CA CYS A 124 -3.23 6.49 7.26
C CYS A 124 -3.06 5.22 8.09
N LEU A 125 -2.41 5.32 9.25
CA LEU A 125 -2.19 4.16 10.12
C LEU A 125 -3.50 3.58 10.64
N LYS A 126 -4.46 4.43 10.96
CA LYS A 126 -5.78 4.02 11.43
C LYS A 126 -6.54 3.24 10.34
N THR A 127 -6.50 3.74 9.12
CA THR A 127 -7.18 3.10 7.98
C THR A 127 -6.54 1.75 7.66
N ILE A 128 -5.21 1.69 7.65
CA ILE A 128 -4.49 0.43 7.42
C ILE A 128 -4.85 -0.60 8.49
N ALA A 129 -4.78 -0.21 9.76
CA ALA A 129 -5.09 -1.12 10.87
C ALA A 129 -6.51 -1.67 10.76
N ARG A 130 -7.48 -0.80 10.44
CA ARG A 130 -8.87 -1.22 10.28
C ARG A 130 -9.02 -2.24 9.16
N LEU A 131 -8.41 -2.00 8.01
CA LEU A 131 -8.51 -2.90 6.87
C LEU A 131 -7.77 -4.22 7.07
N LEU A 132 -6.72 -4.22 7.89
CA LEU A 132 -5.98 -5.44 8.24
C LEU A 132 -6.61 -6.20 9.42
N GLY A 133 -7.65 -5.65 10.02
CA GLY A 133 -8.31 -6.30 11.17
C GLY A 133 -7.54 -6.19 12.47
N GLU A 134 -6.71 -5.16 12.57
CA GLU A 134 -5.89 -4.91 13.76
C GLU A 134 -6.57 -3.97 14.75
#